data_433c430ea6c6c7cd269c360b6a53a78c
#
_entry.id   433c430ea6c6c7cd269c360b6a53a78c
#
_cell.length_a   1.000
_cell.length_b   1.000
_cell.length_c   1.000
_cell.angle_alpha   90.00
_cell.angle_beta   90.00
_cell.angle_gamma   90.00
#
_symmetry.space_group_name_H-M   'P 1'
#
loop_
_entity.id
_entity.type
_entity.pdbx_description
1 polymer ?
#
loop_
_entity_poly.entity_id
_entity_poly.type
_entity_poly.pdbx_seq_one_letter_code
_entity_poly.pdbx_strand_id
1 'polypeptide(L)'
;MPELAKDTISLLSYLLPGFLAAWVLYGLNSNPKPSQFERVIEALILTFFIHVMLPVARGALVFLGNNIYAFRPWDSTSQNLCKLILAIATGALLAIYTNNDGAHKWLRKLGITTRNSFPSEWVSIFSREITYVVLHLKDGRRLYGWPREWPNQHDKGHFYIQEPSWILQDGSQITLENVDGLLVSSSAVEWVEFMVPPQEQQDA
;
A
#
# COMPACT_ATOMS: atom_id res chain seq x y z
N MET A 1 -44.04 6.44 -1.35
CA MET A 1 -42.76 7.23 -1.41
C MET A 1 -41.99 7.24 -0.07
N PRO A 2 -42.57 7.52 1.13
CA PRO A 2 -41.80 7.57 2.38
C PRO A 2 -41.26 6.21 2.86
N GLU A 3 -41.87 5.09 2.54
CA GLU A 3 -41.38 3.76 2.91
C GLU A 3 -40.12 3.38 2.16
N LEU A 4 -40.09 3.57 0.84
CA LEU A 4 -38.88 3.31 0.03
C LEU A 4 -37.68 4.15 0.49
N ALA A 5 -37.92 5.39 0.91
CA ALA A 5 -36.84 6.24 1.44
C ALA A 5 -36.28 5.71 2.77
N LYS A 6 -37.16 5.21 3.67
CA LYS A 6 -36.76 4.61 4.95
C LYS A 6 -35.93 3.33 4.74
N ASP A 7 -36.37 2.47 3.84
CA ASP A 7 -35.67 1.21 3.53
C ASP A 7 -34.29 1.49 2.92
N THR A 8 -34.22 2.47 2.01
CA THR A 8 -32.94 2.90 1.41
C THR A 8 -31.97 3.47 2.45
N ILE A 9 -32.45 4.32 3.36
CA ILE A 9 -31.63 4.89 4.44
C ILE A 9 -31.14 3.79 5.39
N SER A 10 -32.03 2.83 5.73
CA SER A 10 -31.68 1.70 6.57
C SER A 10 -30.60 0.84 5.94
N LEU A 11 -30.73 0.54 4.65
CA LEU A 11 -29.74 -0.22 3.87
C LEU A 11 -28.39 0.51 3.80
N LEU A 12 -28.41 1.81 3.49
CA LEU A 12 -27.18 2.62 3.46
C LEU A 12 -26.49 2.66 4.82
N SER A 13 -27.27 2.84 5.90
CA SER A 13 -26.74 2.84 7.27
C SER A 13 -26.12 1.50 7.65
N TYR A 14 -26.70 0.40 7.15
CA TYR A 14 -26.17 -0.95 7.35
C TYR A 14 -24.82 -1.15 6.63
N LEU A 15 -24.68 -0.62 5.41
CA LEU A 15 -23.49 -0.78 4.57
C LEU A 15 -22.35 0.19 4.92
N LEU A 16 -22.66 1.30 5.59
CA LEU A 16 -21.73 2.38 5.90
C LEU A 16 -20.41 1.91 6.54
N PRO A 17 -20.39 0.99 7.53
CA PRO A 17 -19.15 0.54 8.15
C PRO A 17 -18.17 -0.10 7.16
N GLY A 18 -18.66 -0.91 6.22
CA GLY A 18 -17.82 -1.54 5.21
C GLY A 18 -17.26 -0.55 4.19
N PHE A 19 -18.06 0.43 3.75
CA PHE A 19 -17.59 1.51 2.90
C PHE A 19 -16.52 2.37 3.60
N LEU A 20 -16.68 2.64 4.89
CA LEU A 20 -15.69 3.35 5.68
C LEU A 20 -14.38 2.55 5.79
N ALA A 21 -14.47 1.25 6.07
CA ALA A 21 -13.29 0.38 6.13
C ALA A 21 -12.56 0.33 4.78
N ALA A 22 -13.28 0.19 3.68
CA ALA A 22 -12.72 0.24 2.33
C ALA A 22 -12.08 1.59 2.03
N TRP A 23 -12.71 2.69 2.44
CA TRP A 23 -12.17 4.04 2.25
C TRP A 23 -10.84 4.24 2.99
N VAL A 24 -10.76 3.76 4.25
CA VAL A 24 -9.51 3.79 5.04
C VAL A 24 -8.44 2.91 4.39
N LEU A 25 -8.80 1.70 3.96
CA LEU A 25 -7.89 0.79 3.26
C LEU A 25 -7.27 1.45 2.03
N TYR A 26 -8.08 2.03 1.14
CA TYR A 26 -7.59 2.66 -0.08
C TYR A 26 -6.89 4.00 0.15
N GLY A 27 -7.18 4.69 1.25
CA GLY A 27 -6.48 5.90 1.65
C GLY A 27 -5.07 5.66 2.15
N LEU A 28 -4.82 4.47 2.72
CA LEU A 28 -3.54 4.08 3.31
C LEU A 28 -2.73 3.11 2.42
N ASN A 29 -3.32 2.64 1.32
CA ASN A 29 -2.68 1.68 0.42
C ASN A 29 -2.11 2.37 -0.81
N SER A 30 -0.86 2.06 -1.16
CA SER A 30 -0.17 2.56 -2.35
C SER A 30 -0.51 1.79 -3.63
N ASN A 31 -1.27 0.70 -3.53
CA ASN A 31 -1.67 -0.11 -4.68
C ASN A 31 -2.70 0.61 -5.57
N PRO A 32 -2.72 0.34 -6.89
CA PRO A 32 -3.75 0.87 -7.77
C PRO A 32 -5.15 0.51 -7.28
N LYS A 33 -6.04 1.50 -7.27
CA LYS A 33 -7.42 1.29 -6.82
C LYS A 33 -8.14 0.33 -7.78
N PRO A 34 -8.85 -0.69 -7.25
CA PRO A 34 -9.63 -1.60 -8.07
C PRO A 34 -10.79 -0.86 -8.76
N SER A 35 -11.45 -1.54 -9.68
CA SER A 35 -12.62 -1.01 -10.39
C SER A 35 -13.75 -0.61 -9.42
N GLN A 36 -14.68 0.23 -9.87
CA GLN A 36 -15.80 0.67 -9.01
C GLN A 36 -16.64 -0.51 -8.51
N PHE A 37 -16.85 -1.51 -9.35
CA PHE A 37 -17.61 -2.71 -9.01
C PHE A 37 -16.90 -3.55 -7.94
N GLU A 38 -15.62 -3.79 -8.09
CA GLU A 38 -14.80 -4.52 -7.11
C GLU A 38 -14.81 -3.82 -5.74
N ARG A 39 -14.69 -2.49 -5.72
CA ARG A 39 -14.76 -1.70 -4.47
C ARG A 39 -16.10 -1.85 -3.75
N VAL A 40 -17.21 -1.94 -4.48
CA VAL A 40 -18.52 -2.18 -3.89
C VAL A 40 -18.59 -3.58 -3.28
N ILE A 41 -18.11 -4.60 -4.00
CA ILE A 41 -18.08 -5.99 -3.48
C ILE A 41 -17.20 -6.06 -2.22
N GLU A 42 -16.02 -5.47 -2.24
CA GLU A 42 -15.15 -5.45 -1.06
C GLU A 42 -15.80 -4.73 0.13
N ALA A 43 -16.46 -3.59 -0.09
CA ALA A 43 -17.19 -2.90 0.97
C ALA A 43 -18.32 -3.75 1.54
N LEU A 44 -19.02 -4.56 0.73
CA LEU A 44 -20.04 -5.51 1.19
C LEU A 44 -19.43 -6.61 2.05
N ILE A 45 -18.32 -7.19 1.62
CA ILE A 45 -17.58 -8.22 2.36
C ILE A 45 -17.10 -7.66 3.71
N LEU A 46 -16.53 -6.46 3.72
CA LEU A 46 -16.08 -5.78 4.94
C LEU A 46 -17.26 -5.46 5.87
N THR A 47 -18.40 -5.05 5.31
CA THR A 47 -19.62 -4.83 6.09
C THR A 47 -20.02 -6.11 6.81
N PHE A 48 -20.09 -7.23 6.11
CA PHE A 48 -20.42 -8.53 6.70
C PHE A 48 -19.43 -8.91 7.82
N PHE A 49 -18.13 -8.76 7.56
CA PHE A 49 -17.08 -9.04 8.54
C PHE A 49 -17.24 -8.20 9.82
N ILE A 50 -17.48 -6.89 9.68
CA ILE A 50 -17.65 -5.98 10.81
C ILE A 50 -18.87 -6.37 11.64
N HIS A 51 -19.98 -6.76 10.99
CA HIS A 51 -21.18 -7.19 11.70
C HIS A 51 -20.98 -8.51 12.45
N VAL A 52 -20.23 -9.44 11.90
CA VAL A 52 -19.87 -10.71 12.58
C VAL A 52 -18.93 -10.45 13.76
N MET A 53 -18.01 -9.48 13.64
CA MET A 53 -17.07 -9.12 14.72
C MET A 53 -17.73 -8.29 15.84
N LEU A 54 -18.83 -7.62 15.58
CA LEU A 54 -19.49 -6.74 16.54
C LEU A 54 -19.88 -7.44 17.87
N PRO A 55 -20.51 -8.63 17.90
CA PRO A 55 -20.83 -9.32 19.15
C PRO A 55 -19.55 -9.73 19.93
N VAL A 56 -18.49 -10.09 19.22
CA VAL A 56 -17.20 -10.42 19.85
C VAL A 56 -16.59 -9.17 20.52
N ALA A 57 -16.57 -8.05 19.78
CA ALA A 57 -16.11 -6.78 20.34
C ALA A 57 -16.95 -6.31 21.52
N ARG A 58 -18.27 -6.46 21.44
CA ARG A 58 -19.17 -6.17 22.56
C ARG A 58 -18.84 -7.03 23.77
N GLY A 59 -18.67 -8.34 23.60
CA GLY A 59 -18.30 -9.24 24.68
C GLY A 59 -16.99 -8.84 25.35
N ALA A 60 -15.97 -8.52 24.58
CA ALA A 60 -14.69 -8.05 25.09
C ALA A 60 -14.81 -6.72 25.84
N LEU A 61 -15.55 -5.74 25.31
CA LEU A 61 -15.75 -4.44 25.96
C LEU A 61 -16.56 -4.56 27.26
N VAL A 62 -17.59 -5.40 27.29
CA VAL A 62 -18.37 -5.67 28.52
C VAL A 62 -17.50 -6.38 29.56
N PHE A 63 -16.70 -7.35 29.16
CA PHE A 63 -15.76 -8.03 30.05
C PHE A 63 -14.74 -7.07 30.66
N LEU A 64 -14.15 -6.19 29.85
CA LEU A 64 -13.25 -5.14 30.32
C LEU A 64 -13.97 -4.14 31.23
N GLY A 65 -15.19 -3.76 30.87
CA GLY A 65 -16.01 -2.85 31.66
C GLY A 65 -16.33 -3.35 33.03
N ASN A 66 -16.59 -4.65 33.19
CA ASN A 66 -16.89 -5.27 34.48
C ASN A 66 -15.66 -5.44 35.38
N ASN A 67 -14.46 -5.54 34.80
CA ASN A 67 -13.24 -5.86 35.55
C ASN A 67 -12.33 -4.64 35.76
N ILE A 68 -12.39 -3.61 34.91
CA ILE A 68 -11.39 -2.52 34.94
C ILE A 68 -12.04 -1.14 35.11
N TYR A 69 -13.13 -0.86 34.39
CA TYR A 69 -13.78 0.45 34.38
C TYR A 69 -15.25 0.32 33.98
N ALA A 70 -16.16 0.87 34.78
CA ALA A 70 -17.60 0.82 34.52
C ALA A 70 -17.94 1.68 33.27
N PHE A 71 -18.06 1.05 32.11
CA PHE A 71 -18.55 1.71 30.90
C PHE A 71 -20.06 1.95 31.02
N ARG A 72 -20.55 2.98 30.32
CA ARG A 72 -21.98 3.27 30.19
C ARG A 72 -22.74 2.04 29.68
N PRO A 73 -24.05 1.93 30.01
CA PRO A 73 -24.87 0.84 29.48
C PRO A 73 -24.80 0.81 27.95
N TRP A 74 -24.79 -0.42 27.41
CA TRP A 74 -24.69 -0.65 25.96
C TRP A 74 -25.99 -0.23 25.27
N ASP A 75 -25.97 0.93 24.62
CA ASP A 75 -27.06 1.50 23.86
C ASP A 75 -26.78 1.50 22.34
N SER A 76 -27.73 2.01 21.54
CA SER A 76 -27.58 2.12 20.10
C SER A 76 -26.41 3.04 19.68
N THR A 77 -26.11 4.06 20.48
CA THR A 77 -25.00 4.99 20.24
C THR A 77 -23.65 4.29 20.45
N SER A 78 -23.51 3.54 21.54
CA SER A 78 -22.34 2.72 21.84
C SER A 78 -22.09 1.67 20.76
N GLN A 79 -23.15 1.04 20.27
CA GLN A 79 -23.08 0.08 19.17
C GLN A 79 -22.60 0.72 17.87
N ASN A 80 -23.11 1.89 17.50
CA ASN A 80 -22.69 2.59 16.28
C ASN A 80 -21.26 3.08 16.38
N LEU A 81 -20.84 3.56 17.57
CA LEU A 81 -19.46 3.95 17.83
C LEU A 81 -18.50 2.74 17.71
N CYS A 82 -18.90 1.60 18.26
CA CYS A 82 -18.13 0.37 18.13
C CYS A 82 -17.99 -0.08 16.68
N LYS A 83 -19.05 -0.02 15.88
CA LYS A 83 -18.97 -0.30 14.42
C LYS A 83 -18.02 0.65 13.69
N LEU A 84 -18.03 1.95 14.04
CA LEU A 84 -17.14 2.95 13.46
C LEU A 84 -15.69 2.63 13.78
N ILE A 85 -15.38 2.34 15.05
CA ILE A 85 -14.02 1.97 15.48
C ILE A 85 -13.56 0.68 14.81
N LEU A 86 -14.41 -0.34 14.76
CA LEU A 86 -14.13 -1.61 14.07
C LEU A 86 -13.87 -1.39 12.58
N ALA A 87 -14.63 -0.51 11.93
CA ALA A 87 -14.45 -0.21 10.50
C ALA A 87 -13.08 0.44 10.24
N ILE A 88 -12.72 1.45 11.04
CA ILE A 88 -11.42 2.12 10.92
C ILE A 88 -10.27 1.13 11.22
N ALA A 89 -10.38 0.37 12.32
CA ALA A 89 -9.38 -0.61 12.71
C ALA A 89 -9.19 -1.70 11.63
N THR A 90 -10.29 -2.24 11.09
CA THR A 90 -10.24 -3.25 10.03
C THR A 90 -9.58 -2.70 8.77
N GLY A 91 -9.96 -1.50 8.31
CA GLY A 91 -9.36 -0.86 7.15
C GLY A 91 -7.87 -0.59 7.34
N ALA A 92 -7.48 -0.08 8.51
CA ALA A 92 -6.07 0.19 8.85
C ALA A 92 -5.24 -1.10 8.96
N LEU A 93 -5.75 -2.14 9.61
CA LEU A 93 -5.08 -3.44 9.72
C LEU A 93 -4.87 -4.09 8.34
N LEU A 94 -5.89 -4.06 7.49
CA LEU A 94 -5.77 -4.55 6.12
C LEU A 94 -4.75 -3.75 5.31
N ALA A 95 -4.71 -2.42 5.47
CA ALA A 95 -3.72 -1.58 4.80
C ALA A 95 -2.29 -1.92 5.25
N ILE A 96 -2.06 -2.05 6.56
CA ILE A 96 -0.75 -2.47 7.11
C ILE A 96 -0.37 -3.85 6.55
N TYR A 97 -1.31 -4.77 6.50
CA TYR A 97 -1.07 -6.14 6.06
C TYR A 97 -0.74 -6.23 4.57
N THR A 98 -1.42 -5.44 3.74
CA THR A 98 -1.17 -5.37 2.28
C THR A 98 0.10 -4.61 1.96
N ASN A 99 0.39 -3.50 2.63
CA ASN A 99 1.59 -2.70 2.38
C ASN A 99 2.89 -3.44 2.79
N ASN A 100 2.83 -4.30 3.82
CA ASN A 100 4.01 -5.01 4.34
C ASN A 100 4.21 -6.42 3.75
N ASP A 101 3.48 -6.81 2.70
CA ASP A 101 3.50 -8.16 2.11
C ASP A 101 3.27 -9.30 3.15
N GLY A 102 2.70 -8.98 4.31
CA GLY A 102 2.52 -9.91 5.41
C GLY A 102 1.65 -11.11 5.05
N ALA A 103 0.52 -10.86 4.40
CA ALA A 103 -0.40 -11.89 3.93
C ALA A 103 0.25 -12.87 2.99
N HIS A 104 0.88 -12.35 1.95
CA HIS A 104 1.48 -13.18 0.91
C HIS A 104 2.73 -13.89 1.42
N LYS A 105 3.51 -13.29 2.34
CA LYS A 105 4.62 -13.99 3.01
C LYS A 105 4.16 -15.23 3.77
N TRP A 106 3.07 -15.10 4.53
CA TRP A 106 2.50 -16.22 5.29
C TRP A 106 1.92 -17.30 4.36
N LEU A 107 1.14 -16.88 3.33
CA LEU A 107 0.57 -17.79 2.34
C LEU A 107 1.64 -18.50 1.49
N ARG A 108 2.75 -17.82 1.17
CA ARG A 108 3.91 -18.43 0.49
C ARG A 108 4.57 -19.49 1.38
N LYS A 109 4.70 -19.21 2.69
CA LYS A 109 5.24 -20.18 3.65
C LYS A 109 4.39 -21.46 3.73
N LEU A 110 3.07 -21.33 3.51
CA LEU A 110 2.15 -22.46 3.44
C LEU A 110 2.08 -23.12 2.04
N GLY A 111 2.81 -22.61 1.05
CA GLY A 111 2.77 -23.11 -0.33
C GLY A 111 1.48 -22.83 -1.11
N ILE A 112 0.61 -21.92 -0.59
CA ILE A 112 -0.70 -21.64 -1.20
C ILE A 112 -0.58 -20.69 -2.39
N THR A 113 0.42 -19.79 -2.40
CA THR A 113 0.61 -18.79 -3.45
C THR A 113 2.08 -18.47 -3.68
N THR A 114 2.39 -18.04 -4.90
CA THR A 114 3.70 -17.46 -5.26
C THR A 114 3.64 -15.94 -5.36
N ARG A 115 2.45 -15.33 -5.25
CA ARG A 115 2.23 -13.90 -5.38
C ARG A 115 2.86 -13.11 -4.22
N ASN A 116 3.23 -11.86 -4.50
CA ASN A 116 3.61 -10.85 -3.51
C ASN A 116 2.56 -9.73 -3.48
N SER A 117 2.60 -8.87 -2.46
CA SER A 117 1.69 -7.73 -2.30
C SER A 117 2.13 -6.50 -3.09
N PHE A 118 3.30 -6.54 -3.74
CA PHE A 118 3.77 -5.40 -4.51
C PHE A 118 2.94 -5.23 -5.79
N PRO A 119 2.64 -3.99 -6.20
CA PRO A 119 1.82 -3.70 -7.36
C PRO A 119 2.44 -4.19 -8.69
N SER A 120 3.75 -4.39 -8.72
CA SER A 120 4.49 -4.94 -9.87
C SER A 120 5.82 -5.55 -9.42
N GLU A 121 6.42 -6.39 -10.28
CA GLU A 121 7.79 -6.90 -10.11
C GLU A 121 8.79 -5.75 -10.02
N TRP A 122 8.53 -4.68 -10.74
CA TRP A 122 9.30 -3.45 -10.74
C TRP A 122 9.44 -2.87 -9.33
N VAL A 123 8.32 -2.60 -8.65
CA VAL A 123 8.32 -2.10 -7.26
C VAL A 123 8.96 -3.12 -6.31
N SER A 124 8.72 -4.40 -6.54
CA SER A 124 9.28 -5.46 -5.71
C SER A 124 10.81 -5.47 -5.75
N ILE A 125 11.41 -5.30 -6.94
CA ILE A 125 12.86 -5.30 -7.12
C ILE A 125 13.46 -4.03 -6.52
N PHE A 126 12.97 -2.86 -6.89
CA PHE A 126 13.49 -1.58 -6.37
C PHE A 126 13.37 -1.46 -4.84
N SER A 127 12.36 -2.10 -4.22
CA SER A 127 12.22 -2.11 -2.76
C SER A 127 13.18 -3.06 -2.05
N ARG A 128 13.76 -4.02 -2.75
CA ARG A 128 14.69 -5.01 -2.20
C ARG A 128 16.14 -4.67 -2.48
N GLU A 129 16.42 -4.23 -3.71
CA GLU A 129 17.76 -3.90 -4.19
C GLU A 129 18.00 -2.40 -3.99
N ILE A 130 18.43 -2.04 -2.77
CA ILE A 130 18.71 -0.65 -2.40
C ILE A 130 20.16 -0.36 -2.81
N THR A 131 20.37 0.06 -4.06
CA THR A 131 21.70 0.32 -4.61
C THR A 131 21.63 1.39 -5.70
N TYR A 132 22.79 1.90 -6.13
CA TYR A 132 22.89 2.73 -7.33
C TYR A 132 22.41 1.99 -8.57
N VAL A 133 21.83 2.73 -9.50
CA VAL A 133 21.32 2.19 -10.75
C VAL A 133 21.90 2.91 -11.96
N VAL A 134 21.88 2.22 -13.10
CA VAL A 134 22.08 2.82 -14.41
C VAL A 134 20.78 2.73 -15.18
N LEU A 135 20.21 3.86 -15.51
CA LEU A 135 19.04 3.95 -16.40
C LEU A 135 19.53 4.02 -17.85
N HIS A 136 19.17 3.01 -18.64
CA HIS A 136 19.38 3.02 -20.09
C HIS A 136 18.20 3.70 -20.74
N LEU A 137 18.45 4.85 -21.37
CA LEU A 137 17.41 5.63 -22.04
C LEU A 137 17.26 5.18 -23.49
N LYS A 138 16.03 5.28 -24.00
CA LYS A 138 15.69 4.92 -25.39
C LYS A 138 16.48 5.71 -26.47
N ASP A 139 17.04 6.86 -26.09
CA ASP A 139 17.89 7.67 -26.97
C ASP A 139 19.39 7.24 -26.93
N GLY A 140 19.70 6.13 -26.24
CA GLY A 140 21.02 5.56 -26.12
C GLY A 140 21.89 6.18 -25.02
N ARG A 141 21.40 7.18 -24.29
CA ARG A 141 22.12 7.74 -23.12
C ARG A 141 21.99 6.83 -21.90
N ARG A 142 22.98 6.88 -21.04
CA ARG A 142 23.01 6.11 -19.78
C ARG A 142 23.17 7.07 -18.61
N LEU A 143 22.21 7.02 -17.66
CA LEU A 143 22.21 7.84 -16.46
C LEU A 143 22.46 6.97 -15.24
N TYR A 144 23.59 7.23 -14.57
CA TYR A 144 23.95 6.63 -13.29
C TYR A 144 23.48 7.52 -12.15
N GLY A 145 23.05 6.94 -11.03
CA GLY A 145 22.77 7.67 -9.80
C GLY A 145 21.97 6.86 -8.80
N TRP A 146 21.60 7.52 -7.69
CA TRP A 146 20.83 6.92 -6.61
C TRP A 146 19.33 7.07 -6.86
N PRO A 147 18.54 5.99 -6.98
CA PRO A 147 17.10 6.06 -7.19
C PRO A 147 16.41 6.43 -5.88
N ARG A 148 16.11 7.71 -5.66
CA ARG A 148 15.38 8.19 -4.49
C ARG A 148 13.90 7.84 -4.55
N GLU A 149 13.32 8.00 -5.76
CA GLU A 149 11.95 7.62 -6.06
C GLU A 149 11.89 6.91 -7.42
N TRP A 150 10.97 5.99 -7.54
CA TRP A 150 10.72 5.21 -8.75
C TRP A 150 9.23 5.01 -9.00
N PRO A 151 8.80 4.81 -10.25
CA PRO A 151 7.41 4.63 -10.59
C PRO A 151 6.87 3.27 -10.14
N ASN A 152 5.57 3.21 -9.84
CA ASN A 152 4.87 1.96 -9.52
C ASN A 152 4.65 1.05 -10.75
N GLN A 153 4.74 1.61 -11.95
CA GLN A 153 4.58 0.92 -13.23
C GLN A 153 5.72 1.32 -14.16
N HIS A 154 6.18 0.37 -14.97
CA HIS A 154 7.31 0.59 -15.89
C HIS A 154 7.05 1.65 -16.96
N ASP A 155 5.79 1.90 -17.30
CA ASP A 155 5.36 2.81 -18.38
C ASP A 155 4.75 4.13 -17.89
N LYS A 156 4.53 4.29 -16.58
CA LYS A 156 3.86 5.46 -16.01
C LYS A 156 4.58 5.98 -14.77
N GLY A 157 4.88 7.27 -14.78
CA GLY A 157 5.54 7.95 -13.68
C GLY A 157 6.97 8.36 -14.02
N HIS A 158 7.75 8.66 -12.99
CA HIS A 158 9.09 9.21 -13.14
C HIS A 158 10.02 8.57 -12.14
N PHE A 159 11.29 8.48 -12.51
CA PHE A 159 12.40 8.25 -11.60
C PHE A 159 12.91 9.59 -11.08
N TYR A 160 13.15 9.70 -9.79
CA TYR A 160 13.96 10.77 -9.24
C TYR A 160 15.33 10.20 -8.87
N ILE A 161 16.35 10.59 -9.64
CA ILE A 161 17.73 10.11 -9.50
C ILE A 161 18.57 11.20 -8.86
N GLN A 162 19.11 10.94 -7.67
CA GLN A 162 20.07 11.80 -6.97
C GLN A 162 21.50 11.47 -7.39
N GLU A 163 22.41 12.43 -7.22
CA GLU A 163 23.81 12.32 -7.62
C GLU A 163 23.99 11.87 -9.07
N PRO A 164 23.30 12.51 -10.02
CA PRO A 164 23.23 12.02 -11.39
C PRO A 164 24.57 12.20 -12.11
N SER A 165 24.98 11.17 -12.85
CA SER A 165 26.14 11.19 -13.74
C SER A 165 25.81 10.56 -15.07
N TRP A 166 26.22 11.17 -16.18
CA TRP A 166 26.10 10.55 -17.48
C TRP A 166 27.25 9.57 -17.72
N ILE A 167 26.94 8.36 -18.15
CA ILE A 167 27.94 7.39 -18.58
C ILE A 167 28.10 7.50 -20.09
N LEU A 168 29.29 7.81 -20.54
CA LEU A 168 29.65 7.90 -21.97
C LEU A 168 29.83 6.51 -22.59
N GLN A 169 30.00 6.46 -23.91
CA GLN A 169 30.21 5.20 -24.64
C GLN A 169 31.52 4.50 -24.29
N ASP A 170 32.53 5.26 -23.93
CA ASP A 170 33.84 4.77 -23.47
C ASP A 170 33.86 4.28 -22.01
N GLY A 171 32.71 4.39 -21.30
CA GLY A 171 32.57 4.02 -19.89
C GLY A 171 32.97 5.13 -18.91
N SER A 172 33.45 6.29 -19.36
CA SER A 172 33.73 7.43 -18.49
C SER A 172 32.45 8.04 -17.96
N GLN A 173 32.53 8.65 -16.76
CA GLN A 173 31.38 9.29 -16.10
C GLN A 173 31.55 10.80 -16.08
N ILE A 174 30.49 11.52 -16.42
CA ILE A 174 30.40 12.97 -16.29
C ILE A 174 29.41 13.29 -15.18
N THR A 175 29.91 13.71 -14.03
CA THR A 175 29.08 14.15 -12.92
C THR A 175 28.44 15.49 -13.24
N LEU A 176 27.15 15.63 -12.94
CA LEU A 176 26.41 16.88 -13.14
C LEU A 176 26.61 17.77 -11.92
N GLU A 177 27.60 18.64 -11.97
CA GLU A 177 27.86 19.62 -10.91
C GLU A 177 26.65 20.56 -10.73
N ASN A 178 26.28 20.86 -9.48
CA ASN A 178 25.15 21.72 -9.10
C ASN A 178 23.76 21.16 -9.48
N VAL A 179 23.63 19.86 -9.76
CA VAL A 179 22.35 19.17 -9.97
C VAL A 179 22.12 18.20 -8.81
N ASP A 180 21.17 18.50 -7.94
CA ASP A 180 20.82 17.63 -6.81
C ASP A 180 20.16 16.31 -7.29
N GLY A 181 19.35 16.40 -8.32
CA GLY A 181 18.70 15.23 -8.89
C GLY A 181 18.04 15.48 -10.23
N LEU A 182 17.77 14.40 -10.96
CA LEU A 182 17.09 14.41 -12.25
C LEU A 182 15.78 13.65 -12.16
N LEU A 183 14.70 14.26 -12.67
CA LEU A 183 13.42 13.63 -12.85
C LEU A 183 13.33 13.06 -14.27
N VAL A 184 13.34 11.74 -14.41
CA VAL A 184 13.35 11.04 -15.70
C VAL A 184 12.04 10.29 -15.88
N SER A 185 11.35 10.49 -17.01
CA SER A 185 10.14 9.74 -17.33
C SER A 185 10.43 8.24 -17.47
N SER A 186 9.63 7.39 -16.84
CA SER A 186 9.75 5.94 -17.00
C SER A 186 9.58 5.50 -18.47
N SER A 187 8.77 6.21 -19.23
CA SER A 187 8.58 5.95 -20.66
C SER A 187 9.83 6.18 -21.53
N ALA A 188 10.80 6.95 -21.02
CA ALA A 188 12.09 7.20 -21.68
C ALA A 188 13.13 6.14 -21.32
N VAL A 189 12.90 5.31 -20.30
CA VAL A 189 13.81 4.24 -19.84
C VAL A 189 13.48 2.96 -20.61
N GLU A 190 14.50 2.27 -21.07
CA GLU A 190 14.41 0.99 -21.77
C GLU A 190 14.65 -0.18 -20.79
N TRP A 191 15.73 -0.14 -20.03
CA TRP A 191 16.00 -1.06 -18.91
C TRP A 191 16.80 -0.38 -17.81
N VAL A 192 16.93 -1.05 -16.67
CA VAL A 192 17.66 -0.58 -15.49
C VAL A 192 18.67 -1.63 -15.07
N GLU A 193 19.93 -1.23 -14.86
CA GLU A 193 20.97 -2.04 -14.23
C GLU A 193 21.07 -1.68 -12.74
N PHE A 194 21.13 -2.68 -11.89
CA PHE A 194 21.39 -2.51 -10.46
C PHE A 194 22.86 -2.74 -10.20
N MET A 195 23.53 -1.75 -9.62
CA MET A 195 24.97 -1.83 -9.35
C MET A 195 25.21 -2.70 -8.13
N VAL A 196 26.28 -3.47 -8.15
CA VAL A 196 26.72 -4.19 -6.95
C VAL A 196 27.13 -3.17 -5.91
N PRO A 197 26.64 -3.26 -4.66
CA PRO A 197 27.09 -2.38 -3.59
C PRO A 197 28.63 -2.45 -3.48
N PRO A 198 29.32 -1.31 -3.22
CA PRO A 198 30.75 -1.36 -2.93
C PRO A 198 30.97 -2.39 -1.82
N GLN A 199 31.70 -3.45 -2.11
CA GLN A 199 32.09 -4.40 -1.06
C GLN A 199 32.88 -3.57 -0.04
N GLU A 200 32.41 -3.54 1.21
CA GLU A 200 33.25 -3.12 2.31
C GLU A 200 34.55 -3.97 2.20
N GLN A 201 35.62 -3.33 1.80
CA GLN A 201 36.95 -3.95 1.91
C GLN A 201 37.10 -4.26 3.40
N GLN A 202 36.86 -5.51 3.76
CA GLN A 202 37.31 -6.04 5.03
C GLN A 202 38.85 -5.89 4.98
N ASP A 203 39.32 -4.84 5.63
CA ASP A 203 40.75 -4.69 5.96
C ASP A 203 41.13 -5.93 6.75
N ALA A 204 41.97 -6.74 6.13
CA ALA A 204 42.66 -7.88 6.73
C ALA A 204 43.76 -7.41 7.68
#